data_b565341e474ae6f0a187e78e8768a6fc
#
_entry.id   b565341e474ae6f0a187e78e8768a6fc
#
_cell.length_a   1.000
_cell.length_b   1.000
_cell.length_c   1.000
_cell.angle_alpha   90.00
_cell.angle_beta   90.00
_cell.angle_gamma   90.00
#
_symmetry.space_group_name_H-M   'P 1'
#
loop_
_entity.id
_entity.type
_entity.pdbx_description
1 polymer ?
#
loop_
_entity_poly.entity_id
_entity_poly.type
_entity_poly.pdbx_seq_one_letter_code
_entity_poly.pdbx_strand_id
1 'polypeptide(L)'
;MLLLAFTSVTFAGSETPTGAADQSLSRFETALAEYVHKKDPAYRYDLRQTISGNGFTEYVIELVSQNFLTLADVDRTEWHHWLVVVKPDVIRHKTALVYVGGGSNRDDSPRGARDEFVSIAVTTGSVVAELRMVPNQPLRFAGENERRFEDSLIAYTWDKFYRTGDVRWPARMAMTKSVKAAMDALQEFIPVVSSGHTLADFVVTGASKRGWTTWTIAAVDQRVRAIIPLVIDMLNLVPSFKHHWRAYGFWAPAIDDYVDQNIMAWMGSPEELALHKVVEPYTHRQHLTLPKLIINATGDEFFLPTSSQFYFDKLLGEKHLRYVPNSRHNLSRTDALQTLLAYYHSVLSDRPRPRFEWSFEADGSILVECHETPVVATIWSAVNPTNRDFRVDSIGRSWTAEVVEPVTEGVYRAHVTLPEKGWKAFLVELTYSTPIDVPMKLTTAVRVLPNTLPHDYIAPKWPDEGFIRSKQQ
;
A
#
# COMPACT_ATOMS: atom_id res chain seq x y z
N MET A 1 52.63 38.57 2.61
CA MET A 1 52.61 37.52 1.62
C MET A 1 52.97 36.26 2.36
N LEU A 2 51.96 35.54 2.85
CA LEU A 2 52.12 34.30 3.62
C LEU A 2 51.44 33.18 2.83
N LEU A 3 52.27 32.24 2.34
CA LEU A 3 51.79 31.04 1.66
C LEU A 3 51.32 30.04 2.72
N LEU A 4 50.05 29.65 2.65
CA LEU A 4 49.51 28.50 3.36
C LEU A 4 49.56 27.28 2.44
N ALA A 5 50.33 26.28 2.81
CA ALA A 5 50.39 24.98 2.14
C ALA A 5 49.21 24.12 2.60
N PHE A 6 48.37 23.68 1.66
CA PHE A 6 47.36 22.64 1.87
C PHE A 6 47.98 21.27 1.66
N THR A 7 48.08 20.49 2.72
CA THR A 7 48.38 19.05 2.65
C THR A 7 47.11 18.27 2.37
N SER A 8 47.00 17.65 1.20
CA SER A 8 45.93 16.72 0.84
C SER A 8 46.19 15.36 1.51
N VAL A 9 45.28 14.96 2.38
CA VAL A 9 45.22 13.61 2.92
C VAL A 9 44.39 12.76 1.95
N THR A 10 45.05 11.87 1.23
CA THR A 10 44.39 10.85 0.42
C THR A 10 43.93 9.72 1.33
N PHE A 11 42.59 9.58 1.47
CA PHE A 11 41.99 8.37 2.02
C PHE A 11 42.05 7.26 0.96
N ALA A 12 42.74 6.19 1.26
CA ALA A 12 42.68 4.96 0.49
C ALA A 12 41.30 4.34 0.69
N GLY A 13 40.45 4.43 -0.34
CA GLY A 13 39.18 3.73 -0.39
C GLY A 13 39.41 2.23 -0.54
N SER A 14 38.94 1.45 0.39
CA SER A 14 38.79 0.01 0.25
C SER A 14 37.77 -0.28 -0.85
N GLU A 15 38.20 -0.75 -2.00
CA GLU A 15 37.33 -1.27 -3.06
C GLU A 15 36.66 -2.54 -2.54
N THR A 16 35.33 -2.44 -2.30
CA THR A 16 34.43 -3.58 -2.12
C THR A 16 34.21 -4.23 -3.50
N PRO A 17 34.18 -5.57 -3.60
CA PRO A 17 33.91 -6.24 -4.88
C PRO A 17 32.42 -6.17 -5.21
N THR A 18 32.00 -5.15 -5.94
CA THR A 18 30.60 -4.85 -6.28
C THR A 18 30.10 -5.43 -7.60
N GLY A 19 30.97 -5.97 -8.45
CA GLY A 19 30.58 -6.30 -9.84
C GLY A 19 29.80 -7.60 -10.03
N ALA A 20 30.11 -8.67 -9.31
CA ALA A 20 29.49 -9.98 -9.55
C ALA A 20 28.16 -10.19 -8.79
N ALA A 21 28.04 -9.62 -7.59
CA ALA A 21 26.80 -9.70 -6.81
C ALA A 21 25.68 -8.84 -7.43
N ASP A 22 26.02 -7.72 -8.06
CA ASP A 22 25.05 -6.80 -8.66
C ASP A 22 24.44 -7.37 -9.95
N GLN A 23 25.21 -8.05 -10.79
CA GLN A 23 24.69 -8.74 -11.99
C GLN A 23 23.80 -9.93 -11.65
N SER A 24 24.01 -10.62 -10.53
CA SER A 24 23.17 -11.75 -10.12
C SER A 24 21.79 -11.32 -9.65
N LEU A 25 21.62 -10.08 -9.19
CA LEU A 25 20.37 -9.54 -8.67
C LEU A 25 19.55 -8.78 -9.72
N SER A 26 20.13 -8.39 -10.86
CA SER A 26 19.44 -7.63 -11.92
C SER A 26 18.25 -8.39 -12.52
N ARG A 27 18.32 -9.72 -12.60
CA ARG A 27 17.21 -10.58 -13.08
C ARG A 27 15.95 -10.47 -12.24
N PHE A 28 16.03 -10.03 -11.00
CA PHE A 28 14.87 -9.88 -10.12
C PHE A 28 14.13 -8.55 -10.34
N GLU A 29 14.78 -7.57 -10.94
CA GLU A 29 14.21 -6.23 -11.16
C GLU A 29 13.10 -6.24 -12.23
N THR A 30 13.23 -7.12 -13.25
CA THR A 30 12.23 -7.28 -14.33
C THR A 30 11.19 -8.36 -14.04
N ALA A 31 11.44 -9.23 -13.05
CA ALA A 31 10.66 -10.43 -12.81
C ALA A 31 9.15 -10.15 -12.57
N LEU A 32 8.82 -9.07 -11.86
CA LEU A 32 7.43 -8.67 -11.63
C LEU A 32 6.73 -8.32 -12.96
N ALA A 33 7.33 -7.46 -13.75
CA ALA A 33 6.75 -7.04 -15.03
C ALA A 33 6.63 -8.21 -16.01
N GLU A 34 7.65 -9.05 -16.11
CA GLU A 34 7.66 -10.25 -16.96
C GLU A 34 6.55 -11.21 -16.54
N TYR A 35 6.38 -11.48 -15.24
CA TYR A 35 5.32 -12.35 -14.74
C TYR A 35 3.92 -11.78 -15.03
N VAL A 36 3.70 -10.51 -14.75
CA VAL A 36 2.40 -9.85 -14.91
C VAL A 36 1.97 -9.78 -16.37
N HIS A 37 2.91 -9.46 -17.27
CA HIS A 37 2.60 -9.32 -18.70
C HIS A 37 2.66 -10.64 -19.48
N LYS A 38 3.20 -11.70 -18.89
CA LYS A 38 3.19 -13.02 -19.54
C LYS A 38 1.74 -13.47 -19.75
N LYS A 39 1.36 -13.74 -21.01
CA LYS A 39 0.05 -14.29 -21.35
C LYS A 39 -0.17 -15.63 -20.62
N ASP A 40 -1.36 -15.83 -20.12
CA ASP A 40 -1.76 -17.05 -19.43
C ASP A 40 -2.91 -17.71 -20.19
N PRO A 41 -2.77 -18.98 -20.59
CA PRO A 41 -3.81 -19.69 -21.34
C PRO A 41 -5.09 -19.93 -20.52
N ALA A 42 -5.01 -19.83 -19.18
CA ALA A 42 -6.17 -19.96 -18.31
C ALA A 42 -7.05 -18.70 -18.27
N TYR A 43 -6.53 -17.54 -18.71
CA TYR A 43 -7.29 -16.29 -18.70
C TYR A 43 -8.59 -16.42 -19.48
N ARG A 44 -9.71 -16.18 -18.78
CA ARG A 44 -11.06 -16.13 -19.34
C ARG A 44 -11.99 -15.41 -18.38
N TYR A 45 -13.13 -14.93 -18.89
CA TYR A 45 -14.19 -14.40 -18.04
C TYR A 45 -15.56 -14.72 -18.61
N ASP A 46 -16.54 -14.89 -17.72
CA ASP A 46 -17.92 -15.22 -18.05
C ASP A 46 -18.89 -14.34 -17.25
N LEU A 47 -19.85 -13.70 -17.92
CA LEU A 47 -20.94 -13.00 -17.27
C LEU A 47 -21.89 -14.00 -16.60
N ARG A 48 -22.05 -13.90 -15.28
CA ARG A 48 -22.91 -14.77 -14.49
C ARG A 48 -24.25 -14.14 -14.16
N GLN A 49 -24.26 -12.83 -13.89
CA GLN A 49 -25.48 -12.14 -13.50
C GLN A 49 -25.46 -10.68 -13.96
N THR A 50 -26.66 -10.18 -14.33
CA THR A 50 -26.93 -8.75 -14.57
C THR A 50 -28.04 -8.31 -13.61
N ILE A 51 -27.81 -7.22 -12.89
CA ILE A 51 -28.73 -6.68 -11.90
C ILE A 51 -29.01 -5.22 -12.27
N SER A 52 -30.29 -4.90 -12.51
CA SER A 52 -30.69 -3.52 -12.80
C SER A 52 -30.96 -2.77 -11.50
N GLY A 53 -30.35 -1.60 -11.34
CA GLY A 53 -30.58 -0.66 -10.24
C GLY A 53 -31.20 0.65 -10.74
N ASN A 54 -31.41 1.57 -9.82
CA ASN A 54 -31.88 2.90 -10.18
C ASN A 54 -30.70 3.82 -10.56
N GLY A 55 -30.51 4.06 -11.84
CA GLY A 55 -29.41 4.87 -12.35
C GLY A 55 -28.10 4.09 -12.60
N PHE A 56 -28.15 2.76 -12.50
CA PHE A 56 -26.99 1.89 -12.75
C PHE A 56 -27.38 0.46 -13.15
N THR A 57 -26.44 -0.26 -13.68
CA THR A 57 -26.52 -1.72 -13.87
C THR A 57 -25.28 -2.37 -13.26
N GLU A 58 -25.46 -3.47 -12.54
CA GLU A 58 -24.37 -4.29 -12.03
C GLU A 58 -24.18 -5.53 -12.87
N TYR A 59 -22.93 -5.95 -12.99
CA TYR A 59 -22.55 -7.21 -13.64
C TYR A 59 -21.68 -8.02 -12.70
N VAL A 60 -22.05 -9.25 -12.47
CA VAL A 60 -21.23 -10.23 -11.74
C VAL A 60 -20.55 -11.13 -12.78
N ILE A 61 -19.25 -11.02 -12.84
CA ILE A 61 -18.39 -11.70 -13.79
C ILE A 61 -17.51 -12.70 -13.03
N GLU A 62 -17.50 -13.95 -13.48
CA GLU A 62 -16.51 -14.93 -13.07
C GLU A 62 -15.26 -14.74 -13.90
N LEU A 63 -14.12 -14.47 -13.26
CA LEU A 63 -12.84 -14.22 -13.90
C LEU A 63 -11.82 -15.26 -13.46
N VAL A 64 -11.20 -15.96 -14.39
CA VAL A 64 -9.97 -16.71 -14.16
C VAL A 64 -8.81 -15.87 -14.64
N SER A 65 -7.91 -15.51 -13.73
CA SER A 65 -6.82 -14.61 -14.06
C SER A 65 -5.56 -15.30 -14.58
N GLN A 66 -5.27 -16.51 -14.08
CA GLN A 66 -4.01 -17.21 -14.35
C GLN A 66 -3.97 -18.59 -13.72
N ASN A 67 -2.92 -19.35 -14.08
CA ASN A 67 -2.39 -20.44 -13.28
C ASN A 67 -1.24 -19.97 -12.39
N PHE A 68 -1.32 -20.24 -11.09
CA PHE A 68 -0.26 -19.99 -10.10
C PHE A 68 0.40 -21.28 -9.70
N LEU A 69 1.73 -21.37 -9.92
CA LEU A 69 2.52 -22.58 -9.67
C LEU A 69 2.05 -23.80 -10.50
N THR A 70 2.31 -25.01 -10.01
CA THR A 70 1.89 -26.27 -10.63
C THR A 70 1.19 -27.18 -9.62
N LEU A 71 0.48 -28.21 -10.08
CA LEU A 71 -0.16 -29.21 -9.19
C LEU A 71 0.87 -30.01 -8.36
N ALA A 72 2.16 -29.98 -8.72
CA ALA A 72 3.22 -30.52 -7.88
C ALA A 72 3.56 -29.61 -6.68
N ASP A 73 3.20 -28.34 -6.75
CA ASP A 73 3.52 -27.32 -5.74
C ASP A 73 2.32 -26.97 -4.85
N VAL A 74 1.09 -26.99 -5.41
CA VAL A 74 -0.12 -26.49 -4.75
C VAL A 74 -1.36 -27.26 -5.17
N ASP A 75 -2.35 -27.37 -4.30
CA ASP A 75 -3.59 -28.13 -4.53
C ASP A 75 -4.56 -27.49 -5.54
N ARG A 76 -4.37 -26.20 -5.86
CA ARG A 76 -5.15 -25.45 -6.85
C ARG A 76 -4.26 -24.44 -7.56
N THR A 77 -4.13 -24.57 -8.86
CA THR A 77 -3.31 -23.66 -9.69
C THR A 77 -4.12 -22.53 -10.28
N GLU A 78 -5.35 -22.77 -10.70
CA GLU A 78 -6.23 -21.80 -11.34
C GLU A 78 -6.73 -20.77 -10.31
N TRP A 79 -6.43 -19.47 -10.55
CA TRP A 79 -6.89 -18.38 -9.72
C TRP A 79 -8.18 -17.81 -10.28
N HIS A 80 -9.25 -18.07 -9.57
CA HIS A 80 -10.63 -17.71 -9.87
C HIS A 80 -11.07 -16.54 -9.00
N HIS A 81 -11.77 -15.57 -9.57
CA HIS A 81 -12.19 -14.35 -8.92
C HIS A 81 -13.64 -13.99 -9.28
N TRP A 82 -14.31 -13.27 -8.39
CA TRP A 82 -15.51 -12.53 -8.74
C TRP A 82 -15.12 -11.08 -9.06
N LEU A 83 -15.44 -10.64 -10.29
CA LEU A 83 -15.32 -9.24 -10.72
C LEU A 83 -16.73 -8.65 -10.74
N VAL A 84 -17.06 -7.82 -9.75
CA VAL A 84 -18.36 -7.16 -9.61
C VAL A 84 -18.24 -5.75 -10.16
N VAL A 85 -18.97 -5.45 -11.21
CA VAL A 85 -18.87 -4.19 -11.96
C VAL A 85 -20.13 -3.38 -11.80
N VAL A 86 -20.02 -2.13 -11.39
CA VAL A 86 -21.11 -1.15 -11.39
C VAL A 86 -20.92 -0.20 -12.56
N LYS A 87 -21.85 -0.26 -13.51
CA LYS A 87 -21.92 0.65 -14.66
C LYS A 87 -23.04 1.65 -14.46
N PRO A 88 -22.76 2.96 -14.25
CA PRO A 88 -23.81 3.96 -14.22
C PRO A 88 -24.50 4.05 -15.58
N ASP A 89 -25.79 4.45 -15.61
CA ASP A 89 -26.53 4.58 -16.87
C ASP A 89 -25.91 5.60 -17.81
N VAL A 90 -25.32 6.67 -17.22
CA VAL A 90 -24.57 7.70 -17.95
C VAL A 90 -23.09 7.60 -17.55
N ILE A 91 -22.28 7.00 -18.42
CA ILE A 91 -20.83 6.97 -18.24
C ILE A 91 -20.24 8.30 -18.77
N ARG A 92 -19.53 9.01 -17.90
CA ARG A 92 -18.93 10.32 -18.20
C ARG A 92 -17.42 10.27 -18.41
N HIS A 93 -16.76 9.20 -17.96
CA HIS A 93 -15.30 9.09 -17.90
C HIS A 93 -14.81 7.80 -18.55
N LYS A 94 -13.66 7.88 -19.20
CA LYS A 94 -12.94 6.70 -19.73
C LYS A 94 -12.04 6.05 -18.68
N THR A 95 -12.00 6.60 -17.48
CA THR A 95 -11.27 6.08 -16.32
C THR A 95 -12.23 5.28 -15.43
N ALA A 96 -11.85 4.07 -15.04
CA ALA A 96 -12.60 3.26 -14.07
C ALA A 96 -11.87 3.16 -12.74
N LEU A 97 -12.62 2.94 -11.65
CA LEU A 97 -12.06 2.56 -10.36
C LEU A 97 -12.02 1.03 -10.24
N VAL A 98 -10.88 0.48 -9.86
CA VAL A 98 -10.74 -0.94 -9.52
C VAL A 98 -10.36 -1.05 -8.04
N TYR A 99 -11.27 -1.61 -7.24
CA TYR A 99 -11.00 -1.97 -5.85
C TYR A 99 -10.54 -3.43 -5.77
N VAL A 100 -9.35 -3.64 -5.21
CA VAL A 100 -8.79 -4.97 -5.01
C VAL A 100 -9.26 -5.48 -3.64
N GLY A 101 -10.16 -6.45 -3.66
CA GLY A 101 -10.82 -7.02 -2.49
C GLY A 101 -10.29 -8.39 -2.09
N GLY A 102 -10.51 -8.75 -0.83
CA GLY A 102 -10.25 -10.08 -0.28
C GLY A 102 -11.36 -11.07 -0.60
N GLY A 103 -11.37 -12.15 0.13
CA GLY A 103 -12.35 -13.24 0.04
C GLY A 103 -11.69 -14.60 -0.02
N SER A 104 -12.51 -15.63 -0.15
CA SER A 104 -12.11 -17.03 -0.23
C SER A 104 -12.43 -17.60 -1.62
N ASN A 105 -11.57 -18.48 -2.14
CA ASN A 105 -11.84 -19.24 -3.36
C ASN A 105 -12.97 -20.28 -3.20
N ARG A 106 -13.64 -20.24 -2.05
CA ARG A 106 -14.85 -21.02 -1.73
C ARG A 106 -16.09 -20.15 -1.65
N ASP A 107 -15.94 -18.84 -1.85
CA ASP A 107 -17.07 -17.91 -1.79
C ASP A 107 -18.01 -18.16 -2.97
N ASP A 108 -19.30 -18.19 -2.67
CA ASP A 108 -20.34 -18.25 -3.68
C ASP A 108 -20.39 -16.98 -4.53
N SER A 109 -21.11 -17.06 -5.65
CA SER A 109 -21.35 -15.89 -6.51
C SER A 109 -21.96 -14.74 -5.71
N PRO A 110 -21.37 -13.51 -5.79
CA PRO A 110 -21.93 -12.34 -5.13
C PRO A 110 -23.33 -12.03 -5.61
N ARG A 111 -24.17 -11.51 -4.71
CA ARG A 111 -25.54 -11.07 -5.04
C ARG A 111 -25.59 -9.66 -5.66
N GLY A 112 -24.43 -9.01 -5.80
CA GLY A 112 -24.28 -7.65 -6.34
C GLY A 112 -23.09 -6.93 -5.72
N ALA A 113 -22.97 -5.65 -6.04
CA ALA A 113 -21.97 -4.76 -5.51
C ALA A 113 -22.31 -4.29 -4.09
N ARG A 114 -21.32 -3.80 -3.38
CA ARG A 114 -21.48 -3.11 -2.12
C ARG A 114 -22.03 -1.69 -2.37
N ASP A 115 -22.88 -1.19 -1.48
CA ASP A 115 -23.53 0.12 -1.61
C ASP A 115 -22.56 1.28 -1.82
N GLU A 116 -21.38 1.21 -1.19
CA GLU A 116 -20.35 2.23 -1.37
C GLU A 116 -19.83 2.31 -2.81
N PHE A 117 -19.70 1.19 -3.51
CA PHE A 117 -19.25 1.19 -4.92
C PHE A 117 -20.35 1.65 -5.86
N VAL A 118 -21.60 1.32 -5.57
CA VAL A 118 -22.75 1.89 -6.27
C VAL A 118 -22.78 3.41 -6.11
N SER A 119 -22.62 3.89 -4.88
CA SER A 119 -22.60 5.32 -4.57
C SER A 119 -21.48 6.05 -5.31
N ILE A 120 -20.26 5.49 -5.33
CA ILE A 120 -19.12 6.06 -6.07
C ILE A 120 -19.43 6.11 -7.56
N ALA A 121 -19.91 5.01 -8.15
CA ALA A 121 -20.20 4.94 -9.59
C ALA A 121 -21.25 5.97 -10.03
N VAL A 122 -22.35 6.07 -9.30
CA VAL A 122 -23.46 6.99 -9.61
C VAL A 122 -23.03 8.44 -9.40
N THR A 123 -22.35 8.75 -8.29
CA THR A 123 -21.90 10.10 -7.97
C THR A 123 -20.89 10.61 -9.01
N THR A 124 -19.97 9.76 -9.44
CA THR A 124 -18.91 10.17 -10.36
C THR A 124 -19.28 10.00 -11.83
N GLY A 125 -20.27 9.18 -12.16
CA GLY A 125 -20.55 8.79 -13.54
C GLY A 125 -19.42 7.98 -14.17
N SER A 126 -18.69 7.19 -13.39
CA SER A 126 -17.61 6.32 -13.84
C SER A 126 -17.91 4.85 -13.55
N VAL A 127 -17.29 3.95 -14.31
CA VAL A 127 -17.34 2.52 -14.02
C VAL A 127 -16.55 2.23 -12.75
N VAL A 128 -17.12 1.46 -11.83
CA VAL A 128 -16.46 1.00 -10.60
C VAL A 128 -16.50 -0.53 -10.55
N ALA A 129 -15.37 -1.16 -10.31
CA ALA A 129 -15.26 -2.61 -10.24
C ALA A 129 -14.60 -3.05 -8.94
N GLU A 130 -15.12 -4.12 -8.34
CA GLU A 130 -14.49 -4.83 -7.23
C GLU A 130 -13.97 -6.18 -7.72
N LEU A 131 -12.65 -6.37 -7.66
CA LEU A 131 -12.02 -7.67 -7.87
C LEU A 131 -11.91 -8.38 -6.53
N ARG A 132 -12.71 -9.41 -6.30
CA ARG A 132 -12.72 -10.20 -5.05
C ARG A 132 -11.74 -11.38 -5.11
N MET A 133 -11.46 -11.98 -3.96
CA MET A 133 -10.66 -13.20 -3.79
C MET A 133 -9.19 -12.99 -4.19
N VAL A 134 -8.59 -11.86 -3.80
CA VAL A 134 -7.16 -11.58 -3.96
C VAL A 134 -6.47 -11.55 -2.59
N PRO A 135 -5.53 -12.49 -2.29
CA PRO A 135 -5.11 -13.65 -3.08
C PRO A 135 -6.22 -14.70 -3.24
N ASN A 136 -6.07 -15.62 -4.18
CA ASN A 136 -6.98 -16.75 -4.36
C ASN A 136 -6.68 -17.83 -3.33
N GLN A 137 -7.44 -17.83 -2.26
CA GLN A 137 -7.19 -18.58 -1.02
C GLN A 137 -8.46 -19.29 -0.50
N PRO A 138 -8.36 -20.37 0.34
CA PRO A 138 -7.12 -20.96 0.85
C PRO A 138 -6.38 -21.82 -0.18
N LEU A 139 -5.06 -21.93 -0.01
CA LEU A 139 -4.23 -22.87 -0.74
C LEU A 139 -3.54 -23.84 0.21
N ARG A 140 -3.37 -25.11 -0.22
CA ARG A 140 -2.55 -26.08 0.47
C ARG A 140 -1.35 -26.45 -0.42
N PHE A 141 -0.17 -26.19 0.09
CA PHE A 141 1.07 -26.48 -0.63
C PHE A 141 1.51 -27.93 -0.45
N ALA A 142 2.27 -28.45 -1.42
CA ALA A 142 2.77 -29.81 -1.39
C ALA A 142 3.65 -30.05 -0.15
N GLY A 143 3.41 -31.16 0.53
CA GLY A 143 4.09 -31.51 1.78
C GLY A 143 3.51 -30.86 3.04
N GLU A 144 2.51 -29.98 2.90
CA GLU A 144 1.83 -29.33 4.02
C GLU A 144 0.48 -30.00 4.32
N ASN A 145 0.11 -30.07 5.58
CA ASN A 145 -1.22 -30.52 6.00
C ASN A 145 -2.21 -29.36 6.13
N GLU A 146 -1.71 -28.16 6.33
CA GLU A 146 -2.51 -26.97 6.57
C GLU A 146 -2.84 -26.21 5.29
N ARG A 147 -3.98 -25.51 5.35
CA ARG A 147 -4.38 -24.54 4.32
C ARG A 147 -3.97 -23.16 4.76
N ARG A 148 -3.32 -22.44 3.87
CA ARG A 148 -2.82 -21.10 4.15
C ARG A 148 -3.73 -20.01 3.60
N PHE A 149 -3.90 -18.97 4.40
CA PHE A 149 -4.74 -17.80 4.11
C PHE A 149 -3.94 -16.53 4.30
N GLU A 150 -4.36 -15.46 3.70
CA GLU A 150 -3.94 -14.09 3.98
C GLU A 150 -2.41 -13.97 4.12
N ASP A 151 -1.93 -13.49 5.25
CA ASP A 151 -0.49 -13.27 5.48
C ASP A 151 0.29 -14.57 5.64
N SER A 152 -0.32 -15.62 6.17
CA SER A 152 0.29 -16.95 6.24
C SER A 152 0.62 -17.53 4.84
N LEU A 153 -0.25 -17.29 3.84
CA LEU A 153 0.02 -17.67 2.46
C LEU A 153 1.21 -16.87 1.89
N ILE A 154 1.23 -15.58 2.13
CA ILE A 154 2.30 -14.70 1.64
C ILE A 154 3.64 -15.05 2.29
N ALA A 155 3.67 -15.19 3.63
CA ALA A 155 4.87 -15.52 4.38
C ALA A 155 5.47 -16.86 3.93
N TYR A 156 4.62 -17.89 3.74
CA TYR A 156 5.06 -19.20 3.23
C TYR A 156 5.72 -19.08 1.84
N THR A 157 5.11 -18.32 0.94
CA THR A 157 5.64 -18.17 -0.43
C THR A 157 6.94 -17.34 -0.45
N TRP A 158 7.14 -16.45 0.52
CA TRP A 158 8.41 -15.74 0.72
C TRP A 158 9.50 -16.68 1.24
N ASP A 159 9.21 -17.53 2.24
CA ASP A 159 10.17 -18.54 2.72
C ASP A 159 10.61 -19.47 1.59
N LYS A 160 9.69 -19.91 0.74
CA LYS A 160 10.01 -20.72 -0.44
C LYS A 160 10.95 -19.99 -1.40
N PHE A 161 10.69 -18.71 -1.65
CA PHE A 161 11.60 -17.90 -2.46
C PHE A 161 12.99 -17.77 -1.82
N TYR A 162 13.08 -17.51 -0.51
CA TYR A 162 14.37 -17.39 0.17
C TYR A 162 15.22 -18.65 0.09
N ARG A 163 14.58 -19.81 0.07
CA ARG A 163 15.28 -21.12 -0.05
C ARG A 163 15.64 -21.49 -1.48
N THR A 164 14.81 -21.14 -2.45
CA THR A 164 14.91 -21.62 -3.83
C THR A 164 15.40 -20.59 -4.85
N GLY A 165 15.16 -19.32 -4.62
CA GLY A 165 15.37 -18.23 -5.59
C GLY A 165 14.43 -18.31 -6.80
N ASP A 166 13.39 -19.12 -6.73
CA ASP A 166 12.40 -19.29 -7.80
C ASP A 166 11.34 -18.20 -7.74
N VAL A 167 11.37 -17.30 -8.72
CA VAL A 167 10.49 -16.14 -8.82
C VAL A 167 9.01 -16.49 -9.01
N ARG A 168 8.67 -17.76 -9.27
CA ARG A 168 7.26 -18.19 -9.39
C ARG A 168 6.55 -18.24 -8.04
N TRP A 169 7.30 -18.35 -6.91
CA TRP A 169 6.75 -18.54 -5.58
C TRP A 169 6.04 -17.32 -5.02
N PRO A 170 6.57 -16.07 -5.07
CA PRO A 170 5.96 -14.96 -4.37
C PRO A 170 4.51 -14.71 -4.83
N ALA A 171 3.53 -15.04 -3.99
CA ALA A 171 2.10 -14.90 -4.29
C ALA A 171 1.69 -13.45 -4.64
N ARG A 172 2.45 -12.46 -4.19
CA ARG A 172 2.21 -11.04 -4.54
C ARG A 172 2.31 -10.77 -6.04
N MET A 173 3.10 -11.56 -6.78
CA MET A 173 3.15 -11.44 -8.25
C MET A 173 1.84 -11.90 -8.88
N ALA A 174 1.29 -13.03 -8.40
CA ALA A 174 0.01 -13.53 -8.83
C ALA A 174 -1.14 -12.58 -8.46
N MET A 175 -1.11 -11.96 -7.27
CA MET A 175 -2.05 -10.92 -6.86
C MET A 175 -2.02 -9.73 -7.83
N THR A 176 -0.83 -9.28 -8.22
CA THR A 176 -0.67 -8.18 -9.18
C THR A 176 -1.22 -8.54 -10.57
N LYS A 177 -0.93 -9.75 -11.05
CA LYS A 177 -1.44 -10.25 -12.34
C LYS A 177 -2.96 -10.38 -12.35
N SER A 178 -3.59 -10.71 -11.20
CA SER A 178 -5.05 -10.74 -11.10
C SER A 178 -5.69 -9.37 -11.35
N VAL A 179 -5.06 -8.29 -10.90
CA VAL A 179 -5.54 -6.92 -11.19
C VAL A 179 -5.40 -6.59 -12.67
N LYS A 180 -4.26 -6.96 -13.28
CA LYS A 180 -4.11 -6.80 -14.74
C LYS A 180 -5.20 -7.51 -15.50
N ALA A 181 -5.48 -8.77 -15.14
CA ALA A 181 -6.54 -9.56 -15.78
C ALA A 181 -7.94 -8.91 -15.60
N ALA A 182 -8.22 -8.32 -14.45
CA ALA A 182 -9.47 -7.58 -14.24
C ALA A 182 -9.56 -6.32 -15.13
N MET A 183 -8.45 -5.58 -15.27
CA MET A 183 -8.41 -4.42 -16.18
C MET A 183 -8.58 -4.83 -17.64
N ASP A 184 -7.99 -5.96 -18.06
CA ASP A 184 -8.17 -6.53 -19.40
C ASP A 184 -9.65 -6.87 -19.63
N ALA A 185 -10.27 -7.62 -18.73
CA ALA A 185 -11.68 -8.02 -18.79
C ALA A 185 -12.61 -6.79 -18.84
N LEU A 186 -12.34 -5.74 -18.07
CA LEU A 186 -13.13 -4.50 -18.10
C LEU A 186 -13.02 -3.78 -19.44
N GLN A 187 -11.82 -3.71 -20.04
CA GLN A 187 -11.63 -3.09 -21.35
C GLN A 187 -12.31 -3.88 -22.49
N GLU A 188 -12.39 -5.19 -22.36
CA GLU A 188 -13.09 -6.07 -23.32
C GLU A 188 -14.61 -6.04 -23.11
N PHE A 189 -15.09 -6.06 -21.86
CA PHE A 189 -16.49 -6.21 -21.51
C PHE A 189 -17.30 -4.90 -21.63
N ILE A 190 -16.77 -3.78 -21.13
CA ILE A 190 -17.54 -2.52 -21.07
C ILE A 190 -18.01 -2.04 -22.43
N PRO A 191 -17.24 -2.09 -23.52
CA PRO A 191 -17.72 -1.72 -24.85
C PRO A 191 -18.94 -2.51 -25.31
N VAL A 192 -19.04 -3.77 -24.93
CA VAL A 192 -20.14 -4.67 -25.29
C VAL A 192 -21.46 -4.24 -24.64
N VAL A 193 -21.41 -3.80 -23.37
CA VAL A 193 -22.61 -3.49 -22.55
C VAL A 193 -22.93 -1.99 -22.47
N SER A 194 -22.19 -1.13 -23.20
CA SER A 194 -22.31 0.32 -23.09
C SER A 194 -22.32 1.05 -24.44
N SER A 195 -22.79 0.40 -25.51
CA SER A 195 -22.86 1.00 -26.85
C SER A 195 -21.51 1.52 -27.36
N GLY A 196 -20.43 0.79 -27.06
CA GLY A 196 -19.09 1.07 -27.55
C GLY A 196 -18.27 2.05 -26.69
N HIS A 197 -18.73 2.40 -25.47
CA HIS A 197 -17.90 3.18 -24.56
C HIS A 197 -16.63 2.39 -24.16
N THR A 198 -15.47 3.02 -24.30
CA THR A 198 -14.18 2.37 -24.01
C THR A 198 -13.55 2.90 -22.73
N LEU A 199 -12.90 2.03 -21.96
CA LEU A 199 -12.06 2.43 -20.83
C LEU A 199 -10.61 2.61 -21.30
N ALA A 200 -10.02 3.75 -21.01
CA ALA A 200 -8.63 4.08 -21.35
C ALA A 200 -7.67 3.72 -20.21
N ASP A 201 -8.06 4.07 -18.99
CA ASP A 201 -7.19 3.97 -17.82
C ASP A 201 -7.97 3.66 -16.54
N PHE A 202 -7.23 3.45 -15.44
CA PHE A 202 -7.77 2.98 -14.19
C PHE A 202 -7.18 3.74 -12.99
N VAL A 203 -8.01 3.97 -11.98
CA VAL A 203 -7.55 4.24 -10.63
C VAL A 203 -7.66 2.94 -9.84
N VAL A 204 -6.56 2.52 -9.21
CA VAL A 204 -6.54 1.26 -8.45
C VAL A 204 -6.45 1.57 -6.96
N THR A 205 -7.23 0.85 -6.16
CA THR A 205 -7.24 0.95 -4.70
C THR A 205 -7.40 -0.42 -4.06
N GLY A 206 -6.94 -0.58 -2.85
CA GLY A 206 -7.07 -1.81 -2.07
C GLY A 206 -6.44 -1.62 -0.70
N ALA A 207 -6.84 -2.47 0.26
CA ALA A 207 -6.41 -2.35 1.65
C ALA A 207 -5.34 -3.41 2.00
N SER A 208 -4.38 -3.03 2.89
CA SER A 208 -3.39 -3.96 3.44
C SER A 208 -2.56 -4.63 2.34
N LYS A 209 -2.51 -5.96 2.30
CA LYS A 209 -1.84 -6.73 1.23
C LYS A 209 -2.38 -6.42 -0.17
N ARG A 210 -3.63 -5.96 -0.29
CA ARG A 210 -4.23 -5.50 -1.56
C ARG A 210 -3.83 -4.05 -1.87
N GLY A 211 -3.54 -3.25 -0.84
CA GLY A 211 -2.84 -1.96 -0.97
C GLY A 211 -1.42 -2.13 -1.51
N TRP A 212 -0.72 -3.18 -1.08
CA TRP A 212 0.56 -3.55 -1.69
C TRP A 212 0.39 -3.90 -3.18
N THR A 213 -0.64 -4.69 -3.51
CA THR A 213 -0.98 -5.01 -4.92
C THR A 213 -1.30 -3.75 -5.73
N THR A 214 -1.93 -2.75 -5.11
CA THR A 214 -2.19 -1.43 -5.69
C THR A 214 -0.91 -0.72 -6.11
N TRP A 215 0.13 -0.78 -5.28
CA TRP A 215 1.45 -0.25 -5.62
C TRP A 215 2.14 -1.01 -6.74
N THR A 216 2.12 -2.36 -6.66
CA THR A 216 2.87 -3.19 -7.62
C THR A 216 2.26 -3.17 -9.02
N ILE A 217 0.92 -3.11 -9.15
CA ILE A 217 0.30 -2.97 -10.48
C ILE A 217 0.64 -1.61 -11.11
N ALA A 218 0.68 -0.54 -10.32
CA ALA A 218 1.05 0.78 -10.81
C ALA A 218 2.51 0.86 -11.28
N ALA A 219 3.39 0.04 -10.71
CA ALA A 219 4.79 -0.01 -11.13
C ALA A 219 5.00 -0.70 -12.49
N VAL A 220 4.05 -1.53 -12.95
CA VAL A 220 4.22 -2.38 -14.13
C VAL A 220 3.17 -2.20 -15.22
N ASP A 221 2.05 -1.50 -14.96
CA ASP A 221 0.99 -1.30 -15.96
C ASP A 221 0.66 0.19 -16.14
N GLN A 222 1.00 0.74 -17.29
CA GLN A 222 0.84 2.16 -17.62
C GLN A 222 -0.62 2.62 -17.74
N ARG A 223 -1.59 1.69 -17.75
CA ARG A 223 -3.02 2.03 -17.72
C ARG A 223 -3.45 2.50 -16.31
N VAL A 224 -2.63 2.32 -15.29
CA VAL A 224 -2.90 2.84 -13.95
C VAL A 224 -2.57 4.33 -13.91
N ARG A 225 -3.62 5.16 -13.88
CA ARG A 225 -3.51 6.62 -13.91
C ARG A 225 -3.24 7.24 -12.53
N ALA A 226 -3.78 6.64 -11.48
CA ALA A 226 -3.57 7.04 -10.09
C ALA A 226 -3.80 5.85 -9.16
N ILE A 227 -3.28 5.92 -7.93
CA ILE A 227 -3.50 4.89 -6.91
C ILE A 227 -3.94 5.47 -5.58
N ILE A 228 -4.73 4.66 -4.84
CA ILE A 228 -5.16 4.98 -3.49
C ILE A 228 -4.90 3.73 -2.61
N PRO A 229 -3.65 3.44 -2.23
CA PRO A 229 -3.35 2.35 -1.31
C PRO A 229 -3.86 2.68 0.10
N LEU A 230 -4.55 1.72 0.71
CA LEU A 230 -5.15 1.86 2.04
C LEU A 230 -4.42 0.97 3.03
N VAL A 231 -4.11 1.52 4.21
CA VAL A 231 -3.54 0.81 5.37
C VAL A 231 -2.41 -0.16 5.00
N ILE A 232 -1.45 0.33 4.27
CA ILE A 232 -0.19 -0.36 3.96
C ILE A 232 0.97 0.60 4.18
N ASP A 233 1.10 1.07 5.41
CA ASP A 233 2.12 2.00 5.84
C ASP A 233 3.47 1.29 6.06
N MET A 234 3.91 0.56 5.05
CA MET A 234 5.10 -0.26 5.11
C MET A 234 5.75 -0.39 3.74
N LEU A 235 6.46 0.64 3.33
CA LEU A 235 7.42 0.55 2.23
C LEU A 235 8.83 0.74 2.79
N ASN A 236 9.86 0.29 2.04
CA ASN A 236 11.23 0.25 2.53
C ASN A 236 11.35 -0.64 3.79
N LEU A 237 11.11 -1.94 3.58
CA LEU A 237 10.82 -2.90 4.65
C LEU A 237 11.88 -2.97 5.76
N VAL A 238 13.17 -3.07 5.40
CA VAL A 238 14.23 -3.27 6.40
C VAL A 238 14.29 -2.15 7.45
N PRO A 239 14.37 -0.85 7.09
CA PRO A 239 14.34 0.20 8.10
C PRO A 239 12.98 0.32 8.81
N SER A 240 11.86 0.02 8.13
CA SER A 240 10.52 0.03 8.74
C SER A 240 10.40 -1.04 9.84
N PHE A 241 10.83 -2.28 9.61
CA PHE A 241 10.82 -3.33 10.62
C PHE A 241 11.81 -3.08 11.76
N LYS A 242 13.01 -2.56 11.46
CA LYS A 242 13.94 -2.14 12.54
C LYS A 242 13.32 -1.07 13.42
N HIS A 243 12.60 -0.11 12.85
CA HIS A 243 11.90 0.92 13.60
C HIS A 243 10.73 0.35 14.42
N HIS A 244 9.97 -0.61 13.86
CA HIS A 244 8.91 -1.32 14.55
C HIS A 244 9.46 -1.96 15.85
N TRP A 245 10.51 -2.76 15.74
CA TRP A 245 11.15 -3.37 16.91
C TRP A 245 11.66 -2.33 17.92
N ARG A 246 12.36 -1.30 17.43
CA ARG A 246 12.92 -0.26 18.29
C ARG A 246 11.86 0.56 19.02
N ALA A 247 10.66 0.68 18.44
CA ALA A 247 9.55 1.38 19.08
C ALA A 247 8.82 0.51 20.10
N TYR A 248 8.59 -0.78 19.80
CA TYR A 248 7.76 -1.67 20.61
C TYR A 248 8.55 -2.60 21.53
N GLY A 249 9.72 -3.07 21.12
CA GLY A 249 10.50 -4.13 21.79
C GLY A 249 9.98 -5.54 21.51
N PHE A 250 8.98 -5.67 20.64
CA PHE A 250 8.38 -6.93 20.20
C PHE A 250 7.82 -6.79 18.80
N TRP A 251 7.50 -7.91 18.16
CA TRP A 251 6.73 -7.92 16.91
C TRP A 251 5.23 -7.84 17.24
N ALA A 252 4.51 -6.90 16.64
CA ALA A 252 3.08 -6.76 16.88
C ALA A 252 2.35 -8.08 16.54
N PRO A 253 1.38 -8.55 17.35
CA PRO A 253 0.67 -9.81 17.08
C PRO A 253 0.02 -9.89 15.71
N ALA A 254 -0.33 -8.78 15.12
CA ALA A 254 -0.88 -8.73 13.77
C ALA A 254 0.07 -9.25 12.68
N ILE A 255 1.39 -9.33 12.93
CA ILE A 255 2.38 -9.89 11.99
C ILE A 255 2.90 -11.27 12.38
N ASP A 256 2.22 -11.98 13.30
CA ASP A 256 2.63 -13.30 13.78
C ASP A 256 2.78 -14.32 12.64
N ASP A 257 1.97 -14.26 11.58
CA ASP A 257 2.12 -15.11 10.40
C ASP A 257 3.53 -15.06 9.78
N TYR A 258 4.16 -13.88 9.78
CA TYR A 258 5.52 -13.70 9.29
C TYR A 258 6.56 -14.14 10.33
N VAL A 259 6.28 -13.96 11.63
CA VAL A 259 7.14 -14.40 12.72
C VAL A 259 7.16 -15.93 12.79
N ASP A 260 6.01 -16.58 12.74
CA ASP A 260 5.84 -18.03 12.77
C ASP A 260 6.52 -18.72 11.58
N GLN A 261 6.51 -18.08 10.41
CA GLN A 261 7.21 -18.54 9.22
C GLN A 261 8.71 -18.17 9.22
N ASN A 262 9.22 -17.62 10.35
CA ASN A 262 10.61 -17.21 10.52
C ASN A 262 11.12 -16.17 9.49
N ILE A 263 10.22 -15.36 8.92
CA ILE A 263 10.58 -14.34 7.92
C ILE A 263 11.51 -13.28 8.53
N MET A 264 11.30 -12.93 9.81
CA MET A 264 12.10 -11.90 10.49
C MET A 264 13.58 -12.29 10.63
N ALA A 265 13.92 -13.59 10.61
CA ALA A 265 15.31 -14.05 10.64
C ALA A 265 16.08 -13.76 9.36
N TRP A 266 15.38 -13.48 8.25
CA TRP A 266 16.00 -13.15 6.96
C TRP A 266 16.31 -11.66 6.81
N MET A 267 15.90 -10.82 7.76
CA MET A 267 15.93 -9.36 7.64
C MET A 267 17.34 -8.83 7.30
N GLY A 268 17.44 -8.16 6.17
CA GLY A 268 18.67 -7.61 5.60
C GLY A 268 19.57 -8.63 4.91
N SER A 269 19.11 -9.89 4.76
CA SER A 269 19.86 -10.92 4.03
C SER A 269 19.88 -10.65 2.52
N PRO A 270 20.85 -11.18 1.77
CA PRO A 270 20.86 -11.09 0.32
C PRO A 270 19.59 -11.68 -0.33
N GLU A 271 19.03 -12.73 0.25
CA GLU A 271 17.80 -13.38 -0.21
C GLU A 271 16.57 -12.48 -0.03
N GLU A 272 16.47 -11.79 1.11
CA GLU A 272 15.41 -10.81 1.33
C GLU A 272 15.55 -9.62 0.38
N LEU A 273 16.75 -9.09 0.19
CA LEU A 273 17.00 -8.00 -0.75
C LEU A 273 16.68 -8.41 -2.20
N ALA A 274 16.89 -9.68 -2.56
CA ALA A 274 16.46 -10.23 -3.84
C ALA A 274 14.93 -10.27 -3.97
N LEU A 275 14.21 -10.71 -2.92
CA LEU A 275 12.75 -10.68 -2.89
C LEU A 275 12.21 -9.24 -3.01
N HIS A 276 12.84 -8.29 -2.34
CA HIS A 276 12.44 -6.88 -2.42
C HIS A 276 12.52 -6.37 -3.85
N LYS A 277 13.53 -6.72 -4.63
CA LYS A 277 13.63 -6.37 -6.06
C LYS A 277 12.46 -6.94 -6.87
N VAL A 278 11.90 -8.07 -6.47
CA VAL A 278 10.75 -8.68 -7.15
C VAL A 278 9.43 -8.02 -6.77
N VAL A 279 9.15 -7.86 -5.47
CA VAL A 279 7.78 -7.54 -5.01
C VAL A 279 7.66 -6.27 -4.16
N GLU A 280 8.74 -5.69 -3.66
CA GLU A 280 8.65 -4.56 -2.73
C GLU A 280 8.47 -3.24 -3.49
N PRO A 281 7.36 -2.51 -3.28
CA PRO A 281 7.03 -1.32 -4.06
C PRO A 281 8.10 -0.21 -4.01
N TYR A 282 8.81 -0.08 -2.88
CA TYR A 282 9.84 0.95 -2.74
C TYR A 282 11.00 0.75 -3.71
N THR A 283 11.34 -0.49 -4.05
CA THR A 283 12.38 -0.80 -5.04
C THR A 283 11.97 -0.39 -6.44
N HIS A 284 10.66 -0.39 -6.72
CA HIS A 284 10.07 0.03 -7.99
C HIS A 284 9.67 1.52 -8.03
N ARG A 285 10.01 2.33 -7.02
CA ARG A 285 9.53 3.73 -6.88
C ARG A 285 9.84 4.63 -8.06
N GLN A 286 10.88 4.32 -8.86
CA GLN A 286 11.21 5.09 -10.07
C GLN A 286 10.11 5.01 -11.13
N HIS A 287 9.30 3.95 -11.12
CA HIS A 287 8.16 3.76 -12.01
C HIS A 287 6.85 4.32 -11.42
N LEU A 288 6.85 4.74 -10.15
CA LEU A 288 5.67 5.21 -9.42
C LEU A 288 5.55 6.73 -9.47
N THR A 289 5.54 7.32 -10.69
CA THR A 289 5.47 8.77 -10.90
C THR A 289 4.04 9.33 -10.94
N LEU A 290 3.04 8.44 -11.07
CA LEU A 290 1.61 8.78 -11.13
C LEU A 290 1.11 9.38 -9.81
N PRO A 291 0.00 10.14 -9.83
CA PRO A 291 -0.63 10.68 -8.62
C PRO A 291 -1.04 9.58 -7.63
N LYS A 292 -0.81 9.81 -6.35
CA LYS A 292 -1.12 8.85 -5.28
C LYS A 292 -1.63 9.50 -4.01
N LEU A 293 -2.67 8.90 -3.43
CA LEU A 293 -3.17 9.22 -2.09
C LEU A 293 -2.99 8.00 -1.19
N ILE A 294 -2.20 8.13 -0.15
CA ILE A 294 -1.89 7.07 0.82
C ILE A 294 -2.78 7.29 2.05
N ILE A 295 -3.71 6.36 2.32
CA ILE A 295 -4.62 6.45 3.46
C ILE A 295 -4.21 5.42 4.50
N ASN A 296 -3.79 5.88 5.68
CA ASN A 296 -3.33 5.05 6.78
C ASN A 296 -4.15 5.31 8.05
N ALA A 297 -4.04 4.41 9.02
CA ALA A 297 -4.68 4.51 10.33
C ALA A 297 -3.66 4.95 11.39
N THR A 298 -4.05 5.85 12.31
CA THR A 298 -3.16 6.25 13.41
C THR A 298 -2.98 5.20 14.48
N GLY A 299 -3.90 4.26 14.59
CA GLY A 299 -3.89 3.19 15.60
C GLY A 299 -3.88 1.80 14.99
N ASP A 300 -3.22 1.65 13.84
CA ASP A 300 -3.07 0.41 13.07
C ASP A 300 -2.39 -0.69 13.90
N GLU A 301 -2.91 -1.90 13.84
CA GLU A 301 -2.39 -3.07 14.56
C GLU A 301 -1.09 -3.61 13.95
N PHE A 302 -0.85 -3.34 12.66
CA PHE A 302 0.31 -3.81 11.90
C PHE A 302 1.43 -2.79 11.83
N PHE A 303 1.09 -1.51 11.59
CA PHE A 303 2.06 -0.48 11.20
C PHE A 303 2.08 0.69 12.18
N LEU A 304 3.28 1.17 12.47
CA LEU A 304 3.43 2.36 13.29
C LEU A 304 2.96 3.60 12.53
N PRO A 305 2.31 4.56 13.20
CA PRO A 305 1.86 5.79 12.54
C PRO A 305 3.02 6.67 12.03
N THR A 306 4.26 6.35 12.38
CA THR A 306 5.47 7.04 11.93
C THR A 306 6.17 6.35 10.75
N SER A 307 5.58 5.32 10.16
CA SER A 307 6.24 4.50 9.12
C SER A 307 6.48 5.26 7.81
N SER A 308 5.63 6.24 7.48
CA SER A 308 5.79 7.05 6.25
C SER A 308 7.15 7.76 6.15
N GLN A 309 7.85 8.01 7.26
CA GLN A 309 9.19 8.61 7.27
C GLN A 309 10.23 7.82 6.47
N PHE A 310 10.03 6.51 6.25
CA PHE A 310 10.99 5.66 5.55
C PHE A 310 10.82 5.67 4.03
N TYR A 311 9.71 6.21 3.52
CA TYR A 311 9.43 6.13 2.09
C TYR A 311 8.82 7.37 1.47
N PHE A 312 7.99 8.14 2.21
CA PHE A 312 7.14 9.18 1.61
C PHE A 312 7.95 10.22 0.83
N ASP A 313 9.02 10.77 1.41
CA ASP A 313 9.84 11.81 0.76
C ASP A 313 10.54 11.30 -0.51
N LYS A 314 10.79 9.99 -0.60
CA LYS A 314 11.47 9.36 -1.74
C LYS A 314 10.54 8.91 -2.85
N LEU A 315 9.22 8.99 -2.64
CA LEU A 315 8.24 8.74 -3.70
C LEU A 315 8.26 9.87 -4.72
N LEU A 316 8.19 9.53 -6.00
CA LEU A 316 8.19 10.49 -7.10
C LEU A 316 6.76 10.91 -7.47
N GLY A 317 6.67 12.05 -8.14
CA GLY A 317 5.39 12.61 -8.61
C GLY A 317 4.49 13.11 -7.49
N GLU A 318 3.24 13.41 -7.83
CA GLU A 318 2.24 13.91 -6.88
C GLU A 318 1.89 12.84 -5.85
N LYS A 319 1.95 13.23 -4.58
CA LYS A 319 1.73 12.34 -3.44
C LYS A 319 1.07 13.05 -2.28
N HIS A 320 0.07 12.39 -1.68
CA HIS A 320 -0.66 12.89 -0.53
C HIS A 320 -0.75 11.84 0.55
N LEU A 321 -0.74 12.28 1.82
CA LEU A 321 -0.98 11.44 2.99
C LEU A 321 -2.34 11.76 3.61
N ARG A 322 -2.97 10.73 4.14
CA ARG A 322 -4.10 10.82 5.04
C ARG A 322 -3.93 9.79 6.15
N TYR A 323 -3.53 10.23 7.34
CA TYR A 323 -3.66 9.44 8.55
C TYR A 323 -5.04 9.68 9.16
N VAL A 324 -5.83 8.63 9.29
CA VAL A 324 -7.17 8.69 9.86
C VAL A 324 -7.08 8.52 11.37
N PRO A 325 -7.40 9.56 12.17
CA PRO A 325 -7.29 9.48 13.62
C PRO A 325 -8.26 8.47 14.24
N ASN A 326 -7.89 7.88 15.37
CA ASN A 326 -8.72 6.95 16.13
C ASN A 326 -9.20 5.74 15.31
N SER A 327 -8.47 5.36 14.27
CA SER A 327 -8.84 4.24 13.41
C SER A 327 -7.92 3.04 13.58
N ARG A 328 -8.48 1.88 13.33
CA ARG A 328 -7.80 0.58 13.22
C ARG A 328 -7.44 0.28 11.77
N HIS A 329 -6.71 -0.80 11.55
CA HIS A 329 -6.32 -1.30 10.23
C HIS A 329 -7.49 -1.42 9.24
N ASN A 330 -8.67 -1.75 9.68
CA ASN A 330 -9.84 -1.92 8.81
C ASN A 330 -10.52 -0.61 8.39
N LEU A 331 -10.13 0.55 8.92
CA LEU A 331 -10.73 1.88 8.68
C LEU A 331 -12.25 1.94 8.87
N SER A 332 -12.85 0.97 9.54
CA SER A 332 -14.30 0.91 9.71
C SER A 332 -14.84 2.09 10.53
N ARG A 333 -16.02 2.58 10.14
CA ARG A 333 -16.71 3.71 10.79
C ARG A 333 -15.88 4.99 10.82
N THR A 334 -15.14 5.26 9.75
CA THR A 334 -14.36 6.47 9.56
C THR A 334 -14.79 7.21 8.28
N ASP A 335 -14.21 8.38 8.06
CA ASP A 335 -14.43 9.19 6.87
C ASP A 335 -13.42 8.91 5.73
N ALA A 336 -12.67 7.83 5.81
CA ALA A 336 -11.65 7.46 4.82
C ALA A 336 -12.24 7.34 3.40
N LEU A 337 -13.44 6.76 3.28
CA LEU A 337 -14.13 6.61 2.00
C LEU A 337 -14.53 7.96 1.38
N GLN A 338 -14.86 8.96 2.20
CA GLN A 338 -15.15 10.31 1.72
C GLN A 338 -13.91 10.94 1.07
N THR A 339 -12.76 10.85 1.74
CA THR A 339 -11.48 11.32 1.18
C THR A 339 -11.11 10.57 -0.10
N LEU A 340 -11.30 9.24 -0.15
CA LEU A 340 -11.10 8.44 -1.35
C LEU A 340 -11.99 8.95 -2.51
N LEU A 341 -13.29 9.14 -2.27
CA LEU A 341 -14.25 9.63 -3.27
C LEU A 341 -13.85 11.03 -3.77
N ALA A 342 -13.52 11.95 -2.87
CA ALA A 342 -13.10 13.30 -3.21
C ALA A 342 -11.83 13.32 -4.08
N TYR A 343 -10.84 12.51 -3.71
CA TYR A 343 -9.60 12.36 -4.48
C TYR A 343 -9.87 11.71 -5.83
N TYR A 344 -10.62 10.60 -5.87
CA TYR A 344 -10.98 9.93 -7.13
C TYR A 344 -11.71 10.88 -8.09
N HIS A 345 -12.69 11.63 -7.59
CA HIS A 345 -13.40 12.64 -8.38
C HIS A 345 -12.44 13.71 -8.95
N SER A 346 -11.44 14.14 -8.18
CA SER A 346 -10.44 15.11 -8.67
C SER A 346 -9.58 14.53 -9.79
N VAL A 347 -9.23 13.23 -9.72
CA VAL A 347 -8.52 12.52 -10.79
C VAL A 347 -9.37 12.42 -12.06
N LEU A 348 -10.66 12.06 -11.93
CA LEU A 348 -11.58 11.96 -13.06
C LEU A 348 -11.79 13.29 -13.81
N SER A 349 -11.80 14.38 -13.07
CA SER A 349 -12.07 15.74 -13.61
C SER A 349 -10.81 16.53 -13.95
N ASP A 350 -9.64 15.91 -13.92
CA ASP A 350 -8.33 16.55 -14.14
C ASP A 350 -8.11 17.82 -13.29
N ARG A 351 -8.75 17.89 -12.11
CA ARG A 351 -8.60 19.05 -11.23
C ARG A 351 -7.31 18.96 -10.44
N PRO A 352 -6.58 20.07 -10.29
CA PRO A 352 -5.47 20.15 -9.35
C PRO A 352 -5.94 19.77 -7.94
N ARG A 353 -5.12 19.03 -7.24
CA ARG A 353 -5.34 18.69 -5.84
C ARG A 353 -4.56 19.67 -4.96
N PRO A 354 -5.02 19.91 -3.72
CA PRO A 354 -4.35 20.83 -2.81
C PRO A 354 -2.89 20.46 -2.62
N ARG A 355 -2.01 21.47 -2.64
CA ARG A 355 -0.57 21.33 -2.43
C ARG A 355 -0.18 21.97 -1.13
N PHE A 356 0.60 21.30 -0.35
CA PHE A 356 1.20 21.79 0.87
C PHE A 356 2.48 21.02 1.18
N GLU A 357 3.33 21.66 1.92
CA GLU A 357 4.56 21.07 2.43
C GLU A 357 4.56 21.13 3.95
N TRP A 358 5.36 20.29 4.58
CA TRP A 358 5.55 20.35 6.03
C TRP A 358 6.99 20.02 6.41
N SER A 359 7.42 20.56 7.54
CA SER A 359 8.69 20.26 8.16
C SER A 359 8.54 19.98 9.65
N PHE A 360 9.41 19.14 10.17
CA PHE A 360 9.54 18.89 11.59
C PHE A 360 10.64 19.81 12.16
N GLU A 361 10.20 20.84 12.87
CA GLU A 361 11.08 21.89 13.39
C GLU A 361 11.91 21.44 14.61
N ALA A 362 13.04 22.11 14.85
CA ALA A 362 13.93 21.82 15.97
C ALA A 362 13.28 22.03 17.35
N ASP A 363 12.31 22.96 17.44
CA ASP A 363 11.54 23.25 18.65
C ASP A 363 10.47 22.18 18.96
N GLY A 364 10.33 21.17 18.10
CA GLY A 364 9.35 20.12 18.25
C GLY A 364 8.03 20.37 17.52
N SER A 365 7.81 21.56 16.91
CA SER A 365 6.58 21.85 16.17
C SER A 365 6.57 21.23 14.76
N ILE A 366 5.37 21.07 14.17
CA ILE A 366 5.18 20.84 12.73
C ILE A 366 4.83 22.18 12.10
N LEU A 367 5.64 22.64 11.15
CA LEU A 367 5.32 23.77 10.29
C LEU A 367 4.65 23.23 9.02
N VAL A 368 3.55 23.87 8.61
CA VAL A 368 2.82 23.51 7.38
C VAL A 368 2.64 24.76 6.53
N GLU A 369 3.00 24.67 5.25
CA GLU A 369 2.87 25.75 4.27
C GLU A 369 1.94 25.28 3.15
N CYS A 370 0.75 25.90 3.05
CA CYS A 370 -0.29 25.57 2.11
C CYS A 370 -0.28 26.52 0.93
N HIS A 371 -0.32 26.00 -0.30
CA HIS A 371 -0.51 26.79 -1.50
C HIS A 371 -1.98 27.18 -1.68
N GLU A 372 -2.89 26.27 -1.34
CA GLU A 372 -4.34 26.50 -1.31
C GLU A 372 -4.81 26.52 0.15
N THR A 373 -5.59 27.53 0.54
CA THR A 373 -6.07 27.67 1.92
C THR A 373 -7.07 26.57 2.27
N PRO A 374 -6.81 25.75 3.30
CA PRO A 374 -7.80 24.79 3.78
C PRO A 374 -8.99 25.48 4.45
N VAL A 375 -10.15 24.84 4.45
CA VAL A 375 -11.34 25.29 5.18
C VAL A 375 -11.08 25.27 6.69
N VAL A 376 -10.35 24.26 7.14
CA VAL A 376 -9.92 24.12 8.53
C VAL A 376 -8.62 23.34 8.62
N ALA A 377 -7.72 23.76 9.50
CA ALA A 377 -6.54 23.01 9.91
C ALA A 377 -6.74 22.51 11.35
N THR A 378 -6.41 21.25 11.62
CA THR A 378 -6.65 20.59 12.91
C THR A 378 -5.40 19.85 13.35
N ILE A 379 -4.96 20.09 14.59
CA ILE A 379 -3.96 19.24 15.24
C ILE A 379 -4.68 18.06 15.86
N TRP A 380 -4.30 16.85 15.44
CA TRP A 380 -4.68 15.63 16.13
C TRP A 380 -3.52 15.15 16.99
N SER A 381 -3.78 14.80 18.25
CA SER A 381 -2.72 14.31 19.15
C SER A 381 -3.21 13.26 20.13
N ALA A 382 -2.31 12.36 20.51
CA ALA A 382 -2.52 11.33 21.54
C ALA A 382 -1.28 11.16 22.41
N VAL A 383 -1.47 10.75 23.67
CA VAL A 383 -0.40 10.48 24.62
C VAL A 383 -0.42 9.01 25.02
N ASN A 384 0.76 8.39 25.04
CA ASN A 384 0.97 7.13 25.74
C ASN A 384 2.01 7.36 26.85
N PRO A 385 1.62 7.31 28.12
CA PRO A 385 2.51 7.64 29.24
C PRO A 385 3.50 6.51 29.60
N THR A 386 3.34 5.32 29.01
CA THR A 386 4.10 4.12 29.42
C THR A 386 5.05 3.62 28.34
N ASN A 387 4.65 3.67 27.08
CA ASN A 387 5.45 3.14 25.96
C ASN A 387 5.17 3.90 24.65
N ARG A 388 5.96 3.61 23.62
CA ARG A 388 5.85 4.28 22.30
C ARG A 388 4.91 3.51 21.36
N ASP A 389 3.78 3.05 21.88
CA ASP A 389 2.78 2.26 21.18
C ASP A 389 1.45 3.02 21.08
N PHE A 390 1.08 3.43 19.86
CA PHE A 390 -0.12 4.20 19.57
C PHE A 390 -1.22 3.37 18.91
N ARG A 391 -1.10 2.04 18.92
CA ARG A 391 -2.17 1.16 18.46
C ARG A 391 -3.45 1.38 19.28
N VAL A 392 -4.61 1.21 18.64
CA VAL A 392 -5.89 1.31 19.36
C VAL A 392 -5.95 0.30 20.52
N ASP A 393 -5.31 -0.85 20.40
CA ASP A 393 -5.25 -1.86 21.47
C ASP A 393 -4.45 -1.41 22.69
N SER A 394 -3.51 -0.47 22.51
CA SER A 394 -2.68 0.07 23.58
C SER A 394 -3.30 1.30 24.25
N ILE A 395 -3.76 2.28 23.46
CA ILE A 395 -4.21 3.58 23.97
C ILE A 395 -5.70 3.85 23.76
N GLY A 396 -6.44 2.92 23.18
CA GLY A 396 -7.83 3.16 22.78
C GLY A 396 -7.96 4.21 21.68
N ARG A 397 -9.15 4.80 21.56
CA ARG A 397 -9.43 5.91 20.62
C ARG A 397 -9.19 7.25 21.32
N SER A 398 -7.96 7.51 21.70
CA SER A 398 -7.55 8.63 22.55
C SER A 398 -6.99 9.85 21.81
N TRP A 399 -6.97 9.82 20.49
CA TRP A 399 -6.59 11.01 19.71
C TRP A 399 -7.65 12.10 19.85
N THR A 400 -7.21 13.29 20.22
CA THR A 400 -8.03 14.50 20.38
C THR A 400 -7.71 15.52 19.31
N ALA A 401 -8.72 16.30 18.92
CA ALA A 401 -8.64 17.32 17.89
C ALA A 401 -8.61 18.73 18.49
N GLU A 402 -7.79 19.60 17.94
CA GLU A 402 -7.72 21.02 18.26
C GLU A 402 -7.56 21.81 16.95
N VAL A 403 -8.41 22.80 16.73
CA VAL A 403 -8.28 23.69 15.56
C VAL A 403 -7.05 24.56 15.73
N VAL A 404 -6.27 24.71 14.67
CA VAL A 404 -5.09 25.59 14.64
C VAL A 404 -5.32 26.75 13.68
N GLU A 405 -5.16 27.98 14.20
CA GLU A 405 -5.21 29.19 13.40
C GLU A 405 -3.91 29.38 12.62
N PRO A 406 -3.95 29.97 11.42
CA PRO A 406 -2.75 30.26 10.68
C PRO A 406 -1.90 31.34 11.38
N VAL A 407 -0.58 31.17 11.42
CA VAL A 407 0.36 32.19 11.91
C VAL A 407 0.53 33.34 10.92
N THR A 408 0.43 33.02 9.64
CA THR A 408 0.26 33.94 8.50
C THR A 408 -0.59 33.24 7.46
N GLU A 409 -1.04 33.95 6.43
CA GLU A 409 -1.86 33.34 5.35
C GLU A 409 -1.20 32.08 4.79
N GLY A 410 -1.92 30.96 4.83
CA GLY A 410 -1.47 29.65 4.35
C GLY A 410 -0.43 28.94 5.23
N VAL A 411 0.04 29.55 6.33
CA VAL A 411 1.09 28.98 7.18
C VAL A 411 0.54 28.61 8.55
N TYR A 412 0.67 27.34 8.93
CA TYR A 412 0.21 26.79 10.20
C TYR A 412 1.38 26.22 10.99
N ARG A 413 1.39 26.44 12.30
CA ARG A 413 2.39 25.87 13.21
C ARG A 413 1.70 25.07 14.30
N ALA A 414 1.87 23.76 14.26
CA ALA A 414 1.37 22.85 15.27
C ALA A 414 2.42 22.63 16.35
N HIS A 415 2.17 23.20 17.53
CA HIS A 415 3.00 22.98 18.71
C HIS A 415 2.21 22.20 19.75
N VAL A 416 2.83 21.20 20.37
CA VAL A 416 2.21 20.38 21.42
C VAL A 416 3.06 20.40 22.68
N THR A 417 2.39 20.51 23.82
CA THR A 417 3.06 20.33 25.12
C THR A 417 3.50 18.87 25.27
N LEU A 418 4.77 18.67 25.63
CA LEU A 418 5.30 17.34 25.92
C LEU A 418 4.65 16.76 27.18
N PRO A 419 4.37 15.45 27.21
CA PRO A 419 3.90 14.82 28.44
C PRO A 419 5.05 14.72 29.45
N GLU A 420 4.71 14.70 30.72
CA GLU A 420 5.71 14.52 31.81
C GLU A 420 6.42 13.17 31.69
N LYS A 421 5.72 12.15 31.19
CA LYS A 421 6.22 10.79 30.95
C LYS A 421 5.68 10.22 29.66
N GLY A 422 6.47 9.31 29.04
CA GLY A 422 6.06 8.61 27.83
C GLY A 422 6.24 9.44 26.57
N TRP A 423 5.31 9.27 25.63
CA TRP A 423 5.40 9.84 24.28
C TRP A 423 4.07 10.49 23.89
N LYS A 424 4.17 11.53 23.09
CA LYS A 424 3.04 12.19 22.42
C LYS A 424 3.20 12.10 20.91
N ALA A 425 2.20 11.51 20.24
CA ALA A 425 2.08 11.53 18.79
C ALA A 425 1.13 12.65 18.37
N PHE A 426 1.43 13.32 17.24
CA PHE A 426 0.56 14.34 16.67
C PHE A 426 0.81 14.52 15.17
N LEU A 427 -0.19 15.08 14.50
CA LEU A 427 -0.19 15.42 13.09
C LEU A 427 -1.07 16.66 12.84
N VAL A 428 -0.96 17.25 11.66
CA VAL A 428 -1.88 18.29 11.18
C VAL A 428 -2.76 17.69 10.08
N GLU A 429 -4.08 17.82 10.23
CA GLU A 429 -5.09 17.52 9.23
C GLU A 429 -5.56 18.82 8.57
N LEU A 430 -5.57 18.83 7.25
CA LEU A 430 -6.05 19.92 6.41
C LEU A 430 -7.32 19.47 5.68
N THR A 431 -8.41 20.18 5.86
CA THR A 431 -9.69 19.89 5.22
C THR A 431 -9.96 20.88 4.10
N TYR A 432 -10.22 20.38 2.90
CA TYR A 432 -10.53 21.18 1.72
C TYR A 432 -11.95 20.90 1.23
N SER A 433 -12.64 21.93 0.75
CA SER A 433 -13.91 21.77 0.05
C SER A 433 -13.70 21.18 -1.36
N THR A 434 -14.69 20.46 -1.86
CA THR A 434 -14.67 19.91 -3.22
C THR A 434 -15.99 20.19 -3.95
N PRO A 435 -16.01 20.12 -5.28
CA PRO A 435 -17.23 20.38 -6.05
C PRO A 435 -18.39 19.41 -5.86
N ILE A 436 -18.14 18.28 -5.19
CA ILE A 436 -19.15 17.25 -4.89
C ILE A 436 -19.63 17.30 -3.44
N ASP A 437 -19.32 18.37 -2.72
CA ASP A 437 -19.68 18.58 -1.31
C ASP A 437 -19.19 17.47 -0.35
N VAL A 438 -18.18 16.70 -0.77
CA VAL A 438 -17.48 15.70 0.04
C VAL A 438 -16.10 16.24 0.39
N PRO A 439 -15.76 16.45 1.67
CA PRO A 439 -14.49 17.05 2.04
C PRO A 439 -13.29 16.16 1.65
N MET A 440 -12.23 16.79 1.14
CA MET A 440 -10.93 16.15 0.96
C MET A 440 -10.08 16.47 2.17
N LYS A 441 -9.75 15.45 2.95
CA LYS A 441 -8.89 15.57 4.13
C LYS A 441 -7.52 14.98 3.84
N LEU A 442 -6.50 15.78 4.04
CA LEU A 442 -5.09 15.41 3.85
C LEU A 442 -4.33 15.67 5.15
N THR A 443 -3.24 14.98 5.40
CA THR A 443 -2.48 15.15 6.65
C THR A 443 -0.99 15.28 6.39
N THR A 444 -0.28 15.85 7.35
CA THR A 444 1.16 15.66 7.48
C THR A 444 1.48 14.21 7.86
N ALA A 445 2.76 13.84 7.84
CA ALA A 445 3.23 12.67 8.58
C ALA A 445 3.03 12.86 10.09
N VAL A 446 2.94 11.75 10.82
CA VAL A 446 2.85 11.76 12.28
C VAL A 446 4.22 12.02 12.90
N ARG A 447 4.29 12.98 13.79
CA ARG A 447 5.46 13.23 14.65
C ARG A 447 5.24 12.64 16.04
N VAL A 448 6.27 12.01 16.60
CA VAL A 448 6.26 11.49 17.98
C VAL A 448 7.36 12.13 18.79
N LEU A 449 7.02 12.66 19.94
CA LEU A 449 7.94 13.31 20.86
C LEU A 449 7.85 12.69 22.27
N PRO A 450 9.00 12.55 23.00
CA PRO A 450 10.35 12.78 22.48
C PRO A 450 10.68 11.83 21.32
N ASN A 451 11.57 12.25 20.41
CA ASN A 451 11.98 11.40 19.29
C ASN A 451 13.05 10.39 19.72
N THR A 452 12.69 9.54 20.69
CA THR A 452 13.52 8.48 21.23
C THR A 452 12.87 7.13 20.97
N LEU A 453 13.68 6.12 20.72
CA LEU A 453 13.24 4.74 20.54
C LEU A 453 13.71 3.93 21.77
N PRO A 454 12.79 3.32 22.53
CA PRO A 454 13.10 2.73 23.84
C PRO A 454 13.87 1.42 23.77
N HIS A 455 13.93 0.75 22.61
CA HIS A 455 14.53 -0.57 22.48
C HIS A 455 15.64 -0.60 21.43
N ASP A 456 16.69 -1.38 21.70
CA ASP A 456 17.73 -1.68 20.75
C ASP A 456 17.29 -2.80 19.82
N TYR A 457 17.67 -2.70 18.55
CA TYR A 457 17.48 -3.75 17.56
C TYR A 457 18.77 -4.56 17.42
N ILE A 458 18.66 -5.87 17.67
CA ILE A 458 19.75 -6.82 17.42
C ILE A 458 19.45 -7.52 16.10
N ALA A 459 20.37 -7.39 15.15
CA ALA A 459 20.23 -8.06 13.86
C ALA A 459 20.21 -9.59 14.04
N PRO A 460 19.29 -10.31 13.40
CA PRO A 460 19.25 -11.77 13.50
C PRO A 460 20.47 -12.41 12.84
N LYS A 461 20.84 -13.58 13.32
CA LYS A 461 21.72 -14.48 12.55
C LYS A 461 20.85 -15.06 11.42
N TRP A 462 21.26 -14.80 10.20
CA TRP A 462 20.53 -15.29 9.03
C TRP A 462 20.55 -16.83 8.96
N PRO A 463 19.44 -17.47 8.49
CA PRO A 463 19.44 -18.91 8.24
C PRO A 463 20.48 -19.33 7.19
N ASP A 464 21.10 -20.48 7.36
CA ASP A 464 22.21 -20.93 6.48
C ASP A 464 21.71 -21.46 5.10
N GLU A 465 20.39 -21.76 4.97
CA GLU A 465 19.78 -22.47 3.82
C GLU A 465 19.31 -21.54 2.69
N GLY A 466 19.78 -20.30 2.62
CA GLY A 466 19.41 -19.33 1.58
C GLY A 466 19.98 -19.66 0.20
N PHE A 467 19.21 -19.41 -0.86
CA PHE A 467 19.60 -19.77 -2.24
C PHE A 467 20.84 -19.04 -2.76
N ILE A 468 21.21 -17.91 -2.18
CA ILE A 468 22.44 -17.17 -2.53
C ILE A 468 23.63 -17.72 -1.76
N ARG A 469 23.45 -17.94 -0.45
CA ARG A 469 24.55 -18.34 0.45
C ARG A 469 24.91 -19.81 0.34
N SER A 470 23.93 -20.68 0.09
CA SER A 470 24.19 -22.10 -0.14
C SER A 470 25.00 -22.40 -1.40
N LYS A 471 25.08 -21.44 -2.34
CA LYS A 471 25.93 -21.54 -3.54
C LYS A 471 27.37 -21.04 -3.33
N GLN A 472 27.64 -20.44 -2.18
CA GLN A 472 28.98 -19.90 -1.83
C GLN A 472 29.74 -20.84 -0.91
N GLN A 473 29.14 -21.93 -0.45
CA GLN A 473 29.75 -23.06 0.24
C GLN A 473 30.08 -24.18 -0.76
#